data_9ae3d023d25192a1ce9975dab46bf38b
#
_entry.id   9ae3d023d25192a1ce9975dab46bf38b
#
_cell.length_a   1.000
_cell.length_b   1.000
_cell.length_c   1.000
_cell.angle_alpha   90.00
_cell.angle_beta   90.00
_cell.angle_gamma   90.00
#
_symmetry.space_group_name_H-M   'P 1'
#
loop_
_entity.id
_entity.type
_entity.pdbx_description
1 polymer ?
#
loop_
_entity_poly.entity_id
_entity_poly.type
_entity_poly.pdbx_seq_one_letter_code
_entity_poly.pdbx_strand_id
1 'polypeptide(L)'
;MKGLKLDEHTGLVLEGGGMRGVFTCGVLDYLMDHDIRFPYVIGVSAGACNGLSYASRQRGRAKFSNIDLLEKYNYIGLKHLLRKRNILDFDLLFNEFPEHILPYDYDTYFASPERFVMVTTNCMTGEANYFEEKRDKSRVIDIVRASSSLPFVCPVTYVDDVPMLDGGIVDSCLLYTSPSPRD
;
A
#
# COMPACT_ATOMS: atom_id res chain seq x y z
N MET A 1 13.98 19.95 16.39
CA MET A 1 13.24 19.05 17.32
C MET A 1 14.25 18.03 17.83
N LYS A 2 14.38 17.83 19.14
CA LYS A 2 15.17 16.72 19.70
C LYS A 2 14.51 15.45 19.19
N GLY A 3 15.28 14.62 18.50
CA GLY A 3 14.78 13.52 17.67
C GLY A 3 13.80 12.61 18.40
N LEU A 4 12.74 12.26 17.69
CA LEU A 4 11.86 11.16 18.05
C LEU A 4 12.75 9.92 18.20
N LYS A 5 12.90 9.41 19.42
CA LYS A 5 13.61 8.15 19.63
C LYS A 5 12.62 7.02 19.30
N LEU A 6 12.77 6.45 18.13
CA LEU A 6 12.12 5.21 17.77
C LEU A 6 12.93 4.06 18.37
N ASP A 7 12.26 3.18 19.06
CA ASP A 7 12.82 1.92 19.54
C ASP A 7 12.29 0.75 18.68
N GLU A 8 12.77 -0.44 18.92
CA GLU A 8 12.37 -1.66 18.20
C GLU A 8 10.89 -2.02 18.37
N HIS A 9 10.21 -1.40 19.35
CA HIS A 9 8.80 -1.60 19.65
C HIS A 9 7.90 -0.51 19.05
N THR A 10 8.46 0.36 18.20
CA THR A 10 7.70 1.45 17.58
C THR A 10 7.27 1.05 16.17
N GLY A 11 5.97 1.12 15.90
CA GLY A 11 5.39 0.83 14.59
C GLY A 11 4.68 2.02 13.95
N LEU A 12 4.57 1.99 12.63
CA LEU A 12 3.79 2.92 11.83
C LEU A 12 2.59 2.17 11.24
N VAL A 13 1.39 2.62 11.58
CA VAL A 13 0.13 2.04 11.08
C VAL A 13 -0.45 2.97 10.01
N LEU A 14 -0.72 2.42 8.84
CA LEU A 14 -1.23 3.12 7.66
C LEU A 14 -2.59 2.53 7.26
N GLU A 15 -3.64 3.14 7.76
CA GLU A 15 -5.02 2.75 7.49
C GLU A 15 -5.39 2.96 6.01
N GLY A 16 -6.42 2.25 5.57
CA GLY A 16 -7.04 2.44 4.27
C GLY A 16 -7.86 3.73 4.18
N GLY A 17 -8.49 3.95 3.03
CA GLY A 17 -9.39 5.10 2.86
C GLY A 17 -9.35 5.76 1.50
N GLY A 18 -8.80 5.10 0.48
CA GLY A 18 -8.76 5.62 -0.89
C GLY A 18 -8.11 7.00 -0.95
N MET A 19 -8.79 7.98 -1.56
CA MET A 19 -8.27 9.33 -1.72
C MET A 19 -7.99 10.10 -0.41
N ARG A 20 -8.52 9.68 0.73
CA ARG A 20 -8.15 10.24 2.03
C ARG A 20 -6.68 9.98 2.39
N GLY A 21 -6.08 8.95 1.80
CA GLY A 21 -4.65 8.65 1.91
C GLY A 21 -3.71 9.74 1.36
N VAL A 22 -4.23 10.75 0.64
CA VAL A 22 -3.43 11.92 0.21
C VAL A 22 -2.86 12.69 1.40
N PHE A 23 -3.58 12.79 2.52
CA PHE A 23 -3.04 13.38 3.74
C PHE A 23 -1.81 12.61 4.24
N THR A 24 -1.88 11.29 4.21
CA THR A 24 -0.78 10.39 4.62
C THR A 24 0.47 10.61 3.76
N CYS A 25 0.33 10.93 2.46
CA CYS A 25 1.48 11.21 1.59
C CYS A 25 2.36 12.34 2.15
N GLY A 26 1.73 13.44 2.61
CA GLY A 26 2.46 14.56 3.21
C GLY A 26 3.15 14.20 4.52
N VAL A 27 2.50 13.37 5.35
CA VAL A 27 3.10 12.89 6.60
C VAL A 27 4.33 12.01 6.30
N LEU A 28 4.20 11.07 5.35
CA LEU A 28 5.30 10.18 4.97
C LEU A 28 6.47 10.94 4.33
N ASP A 29 6.19 11.93 3.50
CA ASP A 29 7.23 12.82 2.94
C ASP A 29 7.97 13.56 4.05
N TYR A 30 7.25 14.10 5.04
CA TYR A 30 7.86 14.74 6.20
C TYR A 30 8.75 13.78 7.00
N LEU A 31 8.29 12.54 7.22
CA LEU A 31 9.09 11.52 7.91
C LEU A 31 10.38 11.21 7.14
N MET A 32 10.29 11.09 5.81
CA MET A 32 11.45 10.86 4.95
C MET A 32 12.42 12.05 4.95
N ASP A 33 11.94 13.29 4.92
CA ASP A 33 12.74 14.51 4.97
C ASP A 33 13.54 14.64 6.29
N HIS A 34 13.06 13.99 7.36
CA HIS A 34 13.72 14.00 8.67
C HIS A 34 14.44 12.68 9.00
N ASP A 35 14.59 11.80 8.01
CA ASP A 35 15.17 10.45 8.14
C ASP A 35 14.58 9.64 9.30
N ILE A 36 13.29 9.79 9.54
CA ILE A 36 12.55 9.02 10.53
C ILE A 36 12.18 7.68 9.91
N ARG A 37 12.63 6.58 10.53
CA ARG A 37 12.43 5.21 10.05
C ARG A 37 11.79 4.37 11.14
N PHE A 38 10.62 3.82 10.86
CA PHE A 38 9.95 2.91 11.77
C PHE A 38 10.41 1.49 11.49
N PRO A 39 10.84 0.71 12.51
CA PRO A 39 11.30 -0.67 12.31
C PRO A 39 10.18 -1.59 11.79
N TYR A 40 8.93 -1.26 12.10
CA TYR A 40 7.73 -1.96 11.68
C TYR A 40 6.75 -0.98 11.01
N VAL A 41 6.26 -1.33 9.84
CA VAL A 41 5.23 -0.60 9.11
C VAL A 41 4.16 -1.58 8.69
N ILE A 42 2.89 -1.27 8.93
CA ILE A 42 1.76 -2.05 8.44
C ILE A 42 0.81 -1.16 7.67
N GLY A 43 0.30 -1.65 6.55
CA GLY A 43 -0.60 -0.88 5.70
C GLY A 43 -1.68 -1.72 5.04
N VAL A 44 -2.84 -1.10 4.82
CA VAL A 44 -3.97 -1.68 4.09
C VAL A 44 -4.47 -0.73 3.03
N SER A 45 -4.85 -1.24 1.84
CA SER A 45 -5.44 -0.44 0.77
C SER A 45 -4.55 0.75 0.36
N ALA A 46 -5.06 1.97 0.38
CA ALA A 46 -4.27 3.19 0.16
C ALA A 46 -3.07 3.29 1.12
N GLY A 47 -3.19 2.79 2.36
CA GLY A 47 -2.10 2.72 3.32
C GLY A 47 -0.97 1.78 2.87
N ALA A 48 -1.30 0.64 2.24
CA ALA A 48 -0.30 -0.26 1.65
C ALA A 48 0.44 0.40 0.48
N CYS A 49 -0.29 1.07 -0.43
CA CYS A 49 0.31 1.80 -1.56
C CYS A 49 1.26 2.91 -1.10
N ASN A 50 0.83 3.70 -0.12
CA ASN A 50 1.63 4.79 0.44
C ASN A 50 2.84 4.26 1.23
N GLY A 51 2.64 3.18 1.98
CA GLY A 51 3.69 2.48 2.74
C GLY A 51 4.81 1.95 1.87
N LEU A 52 4.50 1.42 0.67
CA LEU A 52 5.51 1.03 -0.31
C LEU A 52 6.41 2.21 -0.70
N SER A 53 5.83 3.38 -0.97
CA SER A 53 6.60 4.59 -1.32
C SER A 53 7.51 5.04 -0.17
N TYR A 54 7.05 4.91 1.07
CA TYR A 54 7.84 5.19 2.27
C TYR A 54 8.96 4.16 2.47
N ALA A 55 8.66 2.87 2.35
CA ALA A 55 9.62 1.78 2.53
C ALA A 55 10.74 1.78 1.48
N SER A 56 10.44 2.23 0.25
CA SER A 56 11.43 2.45 -0.82
C SER A 56 12.12 3.82 -0.76
N ARG A 57 11.80 4.65 0.24
CA ARG A 57 12.38 6.01 0.41
C ARG A 57 12.18 6.93 -0.79
N GLN A 58 11.16 6.68 -1.60
CA GLN A 58 10.83 7.50 -2.77
C GLN A 58 9.96 8.70 -2.38
N ARG A 59 10.60 9.72 -1.83
CA ARG A 59 9.94 10.97 -1.42
C ARG A 59 9.16 11.60 -2.57
N GLY A 60 7.94 12.03 -2.29
CA GLY A 60 7.02 12.63 -3.27
C GLY A 60 6.30 11.62 -4.17
N ARG A 61 6.73 10.35 -4.21
CA ARG A 61 6.15 9.32 -5.07
C ARG A 61 4.66 9.11 -4.79
N ALA A 62 4.30 8.96 -3.51
CA ALA A 62 2.91 8.77 -3.12
C ALA A 62 2.02 9.97 -3.51
N LYS A 63 2.49 11.21 -3.29
CA LYS A 63 1.78 12.41 -3.75
C LYS A 63 1.63 12.42 -5.27
N PHE A 64 2.72 12.19 -6.00
CA PHE A 64 2.71 12.22 -7.45
C PHE A 64 1.73 11.17 -8.02
N SER A 65 1.73 9.95 -7.47
CA SER A 65 0.80 8.90 -7.88
C SER A 65 -0.66 9.27 -7.58
N ASN A 66 -0.96 9.78 -6.38
CA ASN A 66 -2.34 10.01 -5.94
C ASN A 66 -2.95 11.33 -6.44
N ILE A 67 -2.15 12.34 -6.79
CA ILE A 67 -2.61 13.65 -7.23
C ILE A 67 -2.26 13.87 -8.70
N ASP A 68 -0.96 13.99 -9.01
CA ASP A 68 -0.52 14.45 -10.33
C ASP A 68 -0.88 13.44 -11.44
N LEU A 69 -0.72 12.14 -11.18
CA LEU A 69 -1.11 11.11 -12.14
C LEU A 69 -2.62 10.93 -12.22
N LEU A 70 -3.36 11.16 -11.13
CA LEU A 70 -4.82 11.15 -11.17
C LEU A 70 -5.36 12.26 -12.06
N GLU A 71 -4.84 13.48 -11.93
CA GLU A 71 -5.23 14.60 -12.81
C GLU A 71 -4.87 14.31 -14.26
N LYS A 72 -3.70 13.74 -14.53
CA LYS A 72 -3.23 13.47 -15.89
C LYS A 72 -3.97 12.33 -16.57
N TYR A 73 -4.19 11.22 -15.89
CA TYR A 73 -4.70 9.97 -16.47
C TYR A 73 -6.15 9.67 -16.12
N ASN A 74 -6.71 10.39 -15.13
CA ASN A 74 -8.09 10.19 -14.67
C ASN A 74 -8.43 8.70 -14.44
N TYR A 75 -7.52 7.99 -13.75
CA TYR A 75 -7.58 6.54 -13.58
C TYR A 75 -8.63 6.07 -12.54
N ILE A 76 -9.37 7.02 -11.94
CA ILE A 76 -10.50 6.76 -11.03
C ILE A 76 -11.76 7.35 -11.64
N GLY A 77 -12.82 6.57 -11.77
CA GLY A 77 -14.12 7.13 -12.15
C GLY A 77 -15.10 6.13 -12.72
N LEU A 78 -16.37 6.57 -12.77
CA LEU A 78 -17.49 5.78 -13.29
C LEU A 78 -17.33 5.38 -14.77
N LYS A 79 -16.52 6.10 -15.54
CA LYS A 79 -16.20 5.73 -16.93
C LYS A 79 -15.51 4.36 -17.01
N HIS A 80 -14.62 4.08 -16.04
CA HIS A 80 -13.94 2.79 -15.97
C HIS A 80 -14.89 1.69 -15.51
N LEU A 81 -15.83 2.00 -14.60
CA LEU A 81 -16.85 1.05 -14.16
C LEU A 81 -17.74 0.59 -15.34
N LEU A 82 -18.18 1.52 -16.17
CA LEU A 82 -19.01 1.20 -17.34
C LEU A 82 -18.27 0.44 -18.43
N ARG A 83 -16.98 0.70 -18.61
CA ARG A 83 -16.17 0.14 -19.71
C ARG A 83 -15.41 -1.11 -19.33
N LYS A 84 -14.86 -1.17 -18.12
CA LYS A 84 -13.99 -2.24 -17.61
C LYS A 84 -14.57 -2.97 -16.38
N ARG A 85 -15.76 -2.60 -15.91
CA ARG A 85 -16.39 -3.05 -14.66
C ARG A 85 -15.54 -2.80 -13.41
N ASN A 86 -14.63 -1.82 -13.47
CA ASN A 86 -13.74 -1.42 -12.39
C ASN A 86 -13.79 0.11 -12.23
N ILE A 87 -13.79 0.61 -10.99
CA ILE A 87 -13.69 2.06 -10.73
C ILE A 87 -12.26 2.56 -10.94
N LEU A 88 -11.26 1.69 -10.66
CA LEU A 88 -9.83 2.00 -10.79
C LEU A 88 -9.28 1.32 -12.05
N ASP A 89 -8.42 2.01 -12.78
CA ASP A 89 -7.62 1.36 -13.84
C ASP A 89 -6.43 0.64 -13.20
N PHE A 90 -6.65 -0.62 -12.83
CA PHE A 90 -5.67 -1.48 -12.13
C PHE A 90 -4.41 -1.73 -12.94
N ASP A 91 -4.55 -1.88 -14.27
CA ASP A 91 -3.39 -2.12 -15.14
C ASP A 91 -2.49 -0.89 -15.17
N LEU A 92 -3.09 0.29 -15.26
CA LEU A 92 -2.35 1.54 -15.22
C LEU A 92 -1.65 1.74 -13.85
N LEU A 93 -2.37 1.48 -12.75
CA LEU A 93 -1.86 1.71 -11.39
C LEU A 93 -0.75 0.74 -10.98
N PHE A 94 -0.92 -0.55 -11.27
CA PHE A 94 -0.08 -1.61 -10.71
C PHE A 94 0.89 -2.23 -11.72
N ASN A 95 0.75 -1.93 -13.02
CA ASN A 95 1.68 -2.35 -14.05
C ASN A 95 2.40 -1.15 -14.66
N GLU A 96 1.67 -0.25 -15.36
CA GLU A 96 2.29 0.84 -16.12
C GLU A 96 2.99 1.89 -15.23
N PHE A 97 2.39 2.27 -14.08
CA PHE A 97 2.99 3.26 -13.20
C PHE A 97 4.31 2.78 -12.61
N PRO A 98 4.37 1.61 -11.93
CA PRO A 98 5.60 1.17 -11.29
C PRO A 98 6.70 0.73 -12.26
N GLU A 99 6.35 0.38 -13.50
CA GLU A 99 7.30 -0.10 -14.51
C GLU A 99 7.83 1.05 -15.40
N HIS A 100 6.95 1.95 -15.88
CA HIS A 100 7.28 2.85 -16.96
C HIS A 100 7.08 4.33 -16.65
N ILE A 101 6.05 4.70 -15.89
CA ILE A 101 5.65 6.11 -15.71
C ILE A 101 6.28 6.70 -14.44
N LEU A 102 6.27 5.93 -13.38
CA LEU A 102 6.83 6.28 -12.07
C LEU A 102 7.55 5.06 -11.49
N PRO A 103 8.75 4.71 -12.01
CA PRO A 103 9.43 3.49 -11.65
C PRO A 103 9.56 3.30 -10.14
N TYR A 104 9.27 2.08 -9.69
CA TYR A 104 9.39 1.74 -8.28
C TYR A 104 10.80 1.23 -7.97
N ASP A 105 11.41 1.75 -6.92
CA ASP A 105 12.74 1.35 -6.48
C ASP A 105 12.68 0.08 -5.61
N TYR A 106 12.62 -1.07 -6.29
CA TYR A 106 12.60 -2.37 -5.64
C TYR A 106 13.91 -2.67 -4.90
N ASP A 107 15.04 -2.20 -5.42
CA ASP A 107 16.35 -2.48 -4.82
C ASP A 107 16.46 -1.82 -3.44
N THR A 108 16.08 -0.55 -3.32
CA THR A 108 16.00 0.14 -2.04
C THR A 108 14.98 -0.53 -1.11
N TYR A 109 13.81 -0.90 -1.64
CA TYR A 109 12.78 -1.58 -0.83
C TYR A 109 13.25 -2.92 -0.29
N PHE A 110 13.87 -3.77 -1.13
CA PHE A 110 14.33 -5.10 -0.71
C PHE A 110 15.53 -5.03 0.24
N ALA A 111 16.39 -4.02 0.10
CA ALA A 111 17.52 -3.77 1.01
C ALA A 111 17.12 -3.11 2.33
N SER A 112 15.91 -2.58 2.42
CA SER A 112 15.42 -1.88 3.61
C SER A 112 15.30 -2.83 4.81
N PRO A 113 15.81 -2.47 5.99
CA PRO A 113 15.73 -3.28 7.19
C PRO A 113 14.34 -3.26 7.84
N GLU A 114 13.49 -2.30 7.48
CA GLU A 114 12.15 -2.16 8.03
C GLU A 114 11.26 -3.33 7.60
N ARG A 115 10.52 -3.89 8.53
CA ARG A 115 9.46 -4.87 8.21
C ARG A 115 8.26 -4.10 7.66
N PHE A 116 7.81 -4.45 6.47
CA PHE A 116 6.60 -3.88 5.90
C PHE A 116 5.55 -4.95 5.64
N VAL A 117 4.43 -4.84 6.36
CA VAL A 117 3.30 -5.77 6.29
C VAL A 117 2.17 -5.15 5.48
N MET A 118 1.67 -5.88 4.51
CA MET A 118 0.51 -5.52 3.68
C MET A 118 -0.65 -6.45 4.00
N VAL A 119 -1.85 -5.88 4.23
CA VAL A 119 -3.01 -6.63 4.69
C VAL A 119 -3.99 -6.85 3.55
N THR A 120 -4.48 -8.09 3.41
CA THR A 120 -5.52 -8.48 2.45
C THR A 120 -6.59 -9.31 3.14
N THR A 121 -7.73 -9.47 2.48
CA THR A 121 -8.80 -10.39 2.88
C THR A 121 -8.75 -11.65 2.04
N ASN A 122 -8.62 -12.80 2.66
CA ASN A 122 -8.68 -14.11 2.00
C ASN A 122 -10.13 -14.45 1.66
N CYS A 123 -10.45 -14.57 0.38
CA CYS A 123 -11.81 -14.86 -0.07
C CYS A 123 -12.28 -16.29 0.24
N MET A 124 -11.35 -17.22 0.52
CA MET A 124 -11.70 -18.62 0.82
C MET A 124 -12.04 -18.82 2.30
N THR A 125 -11.35 -18.09 3.19
CA THR A 125 -11.53 -18.25 4.65
C THR A 125 -12.32 -17.10 5.27
N GLY A 126 -12.37 -15.93 4.63
CA GLY A 126 -12.94 -14.70 5.18
C GLY A 126 -12.06 -14.04 6.26
N GLU A 127 -10.80 -14.43 6.37
CA GLU A 127 -9.86 -13.94 7.37
C GLU A 127 -8.86 -12.95 6.76
N ALA A 128 -8.22 -12.13 7.61
CA ALA A 128 -7.14 -11.27 7.20
C ALA A 128 -5.86 -12.09 6.96
N ASN A 129 -5.16 -11.77 5.86
CA ASN A 129 -3.80 -12.24 5.61
C ASN A 129 -2.83 -11.07 5.71
N TYR A 130 -1.72 -11.29 6.40
CA TYR A 130 -0.65 -10.33 6.63
C TYR A 130 0.59 -10.78 5.88
N PHE A 131 0.96 -10.04 4.82
CA PHE A 131 2.06 -10.41 3.94
C PHE A 131 3.27 -9.52 4.15
N GLU A 132 4.44 -10.14 4.28
CA GLU A 132 5.73 -9.49 4.10
C GLU A 132 6.39 -10.08 2.85
N GLU A 133 6.87 -9.23 1.93
CA GLU A 133 7.57 -9.66 0.73
C GLU A 133 8.79 -8.77 0.47
N LYS A 134 9.97 -9.36 0.40
CA LYS A 134 11.25 -8.67 0.22
C LYS A 134 12.16 -9.28 -0.85
N ARG A 135 11.59 -10.09 -1.77
CA ARG A 135 12.39 -10.83 -2.75
C ARG A 135 11.80 -10.84 -4.15
N ASP A 136 10.48 -10.92 -4.26
CA ASP A 136 9.79 -11.08 -5.53
C ASP A 136 8.96 -9.84 -5.86
N LYS A 137 9.37 -9.13 -6.93
CA LYS A 137 8.69 -7.92 -7.44
C LYS A 137 7.25 -8.20 -7.83
N SER A 138 7.00 -9.30 -8.53
CA SER A 138 5.67 -9.67 -9.00
C SER A 138 4.74 -9.90 -7.81
N ARG A 139 5.23 -10.63 -6.81
CA ARG A 139 4.46 -10.92 -5.60
C ARG A 139 4.17 -9.67 -4.77
N VAL A 140 5.10 -8.69 -4.69
CA VAL A 140 4.83 -7.37 -4.06
C VAL A 140 3.66 -6.67 -4.76
N ILE A 141 3.66 -6.64 -6.10
CA ILE A 141 2.59 -6.03 -6.88
C ILE A 141 1.26 -6.76 -6.67
N ASP A 142 1.25 -8.09 -6.69
CA ASP A 142 0.03 -8.86 -6.47
C ASP A 142 -0.56 -8.61 -5.07
N ILE A 143 0.28 -8.55 -4.05
CA ILE A 143 -0.17 -8.27 -2.68
C ILE A 143 -0.75 -6.86 -2.55
N VAL A 144 -0.06 -5.82 -3.04
CA VAL A 144 -0.57 -4.44 -2.92
C VAL A 144 -1.81 -4.21 -3.77
N ARG A 145 -1.89 -4.86 -4.93
CA ARG A 145 -3.06 -4.88 -5.80
C ARG A 145 -4.25 -5.54 -5.10
N ALA A 146 -4.03 -6.72 -4.47
CA ALA A 146 -5.02 -7.41 -3.67
C ALA A 146 -5.52 -6.55 -2.51
N SER A 147 -4.58 -5.93 -1.76
CA SER A 147 -4.89 -5.01 -0.67
C SER A 147 -5.75 -3.81 -1.08
N SER A 148 -5.79 -3.49 -2.38
CA SER A 148 -6.57 -2.38 -2.96
C SER A 148 -7.81 -2.85 -3.73
N SER A 149 -8.10 -4.15 -3.76
CA SER A 149 -9.19 -4.76 -4.53
C SER A 149 -10.53 -4.69 -3.78
N LEU A 150 -11.23 -3.56 -3.93
CA LEU A 150 -12.55 -3.38 -3.30
C LEU A 150 -13.63 -4.27 -3.98
N PRO A 151 -14.52 -4.91 -3.20
CA PRO A 151 -15.60 -5.73 -3.73
C PRO A 151 -16.49 -4.95 -4.70
N PHE A 152 -16.95 -5.62 -5.75
CA PHE A 152 -17.89 -5.12 -6.77
C PHE A 152 -17.36 -4.01 -7.68
N VAL A 153 -16.32 -3.30 -7.29
CA VAL A 153 -15.80 -2.12 -8.01
C VAL A 153 -14.37 -2.28 -8.51
N CYS A 154 -13.70 -3.34 -8.05
CA CYS A 154 -12.36 -3.72 -8.48
C CYS A 154 -12.29 -5.22 -8.77
N PRO A 155 -11.33 -5.68 -9.61
CA PRO A 155 -11.15 -7.11 -9.84
C PRO A 155 -10.63 -7.82 -8.59
N VAL A 156 -10.97 -9.08 -8.43
CA VAL A 156 -10.32 -9.97 -7.46
C VAL A 156 -8.88 -10.17 -7.93
N THR A 157 -7.95 -10.07 -7.02
CA THR A 157 -6.52 -10.33 -7.30
C THR A 157 -6.10 -11.63 -6.60
N TYR A 158 -5.26 -12.40 -7.28
CA TYR A 158 -4.75 -13.65 -6.74
C TYR A 158 -3.35 -13.44 -6.17
N VAL A 159 -3.11 -13.96 -4.98
CA VAL A 159 -1.78 -14.04 -4.36
C VAL A 159 -1.55 -15.51 -4.03
N ASP A 160 -0.49 -16.10 -4.58
CA ASP A 160 -0.18 -17.52 -4.43
C ASP A 160 -1.38 -18.43 -4.80
N ASP A 161 -2.06 -18.12 -5.91
CA ASP A 161 -3.29 -18.78 -6.41
C ASP A 161 -4.52 -18.68 -5.49
N VAL A 162 -4.46 -17.92 -4.42
CA VAL A 162 -5.58 -17.67 -3.52
C VAL A 162 -6.24 -16.34 -3.88
N PRO A 163 -7.58 -16.32 -4.09
CA PRO A 163 -8.29 -15.07 -4.38
C PRO A 163 -8.33 -14.17 -3.14
N MET A 164 -7.89 -12.93 -3.33
CA MET A 164 -7.79 -11.92 -2.28
C MET A 164 -8.55 -10.66 -2.66
N LEU A 165 -9.02 -9.95 -1.64
CA LEU A 165 -9.64 -8.63 -1.73
C LEU A 165 -8.99 -7.66 -0.75
N ASP A 166 -9.45 -6.39 -0.78
CA ASP A 166 -8.99 -5.32 0.12
C ASP A 166 -9.05 -5.77 1.58
N GLY A 167 -7.92 -5.61 2.28
CA GLY A 167 -7.80 -6.03 3.68
C GLY A 167 -8.71 -5.28 4.63
N GLY A 168 -9.11 -4.05 4.26
CA GLY A 168 -10.04 -3.24 5.03
C GLY A 168 -11.46 -3.79 5.14
N ILE A 169 -11.78 -4.91 4.45
CA ILE A 169 -13.07 -5.61 4.60
C ILE A 169 -13.15 -6.28 5.96
N VAL A 170 -12.09 -6.96 6.38
CA VAL A 170 -12.05 -7.73 7.64
C VAL A 170 -11.19 -7.09 8.71
N ASP A 171 -10.21 -6.25 8.33
CA ASP A 171 -9.31 -5.56 9.24
C ASP A 171 -9.12 -4.09 8.82
N SER A 172 -10.12 -3.27 9.09
CA SER A 172 -10.12 -1.85 8.73
C SER A 172 -9.37 -0.97 9.73
N CYS A 173 -9.16 -1.43 10.95
CA CYS A 173 -8.52 -0.66 12.02
C CYS A 173 -7.30 -1.42 12.56
N LEU A 174 -6.22 -1.37 11.79
CA LEU A 174 -4.97 -2.08 12.05
C LEU A 174 -4.33 -1.73 13.39
N LEU A 175 -4.68 -0.59 13.98
CA LEU A 175 -4.18 -0.18 15.29
C LEU A 175 -4.57 -1.16 16.40
N TYR A 176 -5.71 -1.85 16.26
CA TYR A 176 -6.21 -2.79 17.28
C TYR A 176 -5.83 -4.23 17.01
N THR A 177 -5.56 -4.56 15.75
CA THR A 177 -5.35 -5.95 15.29
C THR A 177 -3.91 -6.21 14.89
N SER A 178 -3.14 -5.17 14.57
CA SER A 178 -1.71 -5.30 14.33
C SER A 178 -1.04 -5.91 15.55
N PRO A 179 -0.23 -6.98 15.37
CA PRO A 179 0.56 -7.49 16.47
C PRO A 179 1.38 -6.31 17.04
N SER A 180 1.18 -6.09 18.34
CA SER A 180 2.00 -5.11 19.04
C SER A 180 3.47 -5.52 18.88
N PRO A 181 4.39 -4.59 18.66
CA PRO A 181 5.82 -4.92 18.71
C PRO A 181 6.25 -5.54 20.04
N ARG A 182 5.34 -5.65 21.01
CA ARG A 182 5.55 -6.30 22.32
C ARG A 182 5.07 -7.74 22.36
N ASP A 183 4.37 -8.22 21.33
CA ASP A 183 3.90 -9.58 21.15
C ASP A 183 4.84 -10.33 20.18
#